data_e3971560bc4cb35a2bda68f35ce459bf
#
_entry.id   e3971560bc4cb35a2bda68f35ce459bf
#
_cell.length_a   1.000
_cell.length_b   1.000
_cell.length_c   1.000
_cell.angle_alpha   90.00
_cell.angle_beta   90.00
_cell.angle_gamma   90.00
#
_symmetry.space_group_name_H-M   'P 1'
#
loop_
_entity.id
_entity.type
_entity.pdbx_description
1 polymer ?
#
loop_
_entity_poly.entity_id
_entity_poly.type
_entity_poly.pdbx_seq_one_letter_code
_entity_poly.pdbx_strand_id
1 'polypeptide(L)'
;MTEDLTNQFSDTRDFKRMDIEEKILSRSSGFKVPGGKSREEALADLKKMISERETGIVSMEGKRTRIIWRISAVAAGILFLFGLWHLSQVVSETKVTAGKGSHTDYVLSDGSQVLLNAESRIVFNKKNFVSDRQVILEGEAFFNVAKGSSFRIITPNGEIMVLGTSLNVFSRNDLFKVSCLSGKVLVSAGNQSATIQQGESAELFGENLKTFRDAKLQYVTGWINGEFYFENAPLSLVFEEIERQFNVKFVGRESDNEFFTGSFINKDLKAALEIVCIPMGLKYEIGENRKISISNKK
;
A
#
# COMPACT_ATOMS: atom_id res chain seq x y z
N MET A 1 -34.47 22.28 17.80
CA MET A 1 -33.70 23.41 18.44
C MET A 1 -33.12 24.32 17.35
N THR A 2 -33.81 24.48 16.22
CA THR A 2 -33.38 25.32 15.09
C THR A 2 -34.50 26.21 14.52
N GLU A 3 -35.68 26.22 15.11
CA GLU A 3 -36.81 27.07 14.68
C GLU A 3 -36.96 28.39 15.46
N ASP A 4 -36.22 28.56 16.56
CA ASP A 4 -36.39 29.76 17.44
C ASP A 4 -35.46 30.93 17.07
N LEU A 5 -34.52 30.77 16.16
CA LEU A 5 -33.57 31.82 15.77
C LEU A 5 -33.98 32.64 14.54
N THR A 6 -34.95 32.17 13.78
CA THR A 6 -35.43 32.88 12.59
C THR A 6 -36.54 33.91 12.90
N ASN A 7 -37.27 33.74 13.98
CA ASN A 7 -38.32 34.67 14.37
C ASN A 7 -37.79 35.91 15.13
N GLN A 8 -36.59 35.84 15.73
CA GLN A 8 -36.00 36.96 16.46
C GLN A 8 -35.32 38.00 15.56
N PHE A 9 -35.00 37.64 14.28
CA PHE A 9 -34.38 38.55 13.32
C PHE A 9 -35.35 39.30 12.41
N SER A 10 -36.62 38.93 12.33
CA SER A 10 -37.66 39.69 11.60
C SER A 10 -38.16 40.85 12.40
N ASP A 11 -38.35 40.68 13.73
CA ASP A 11 -38.92 41.70 14.63
C ASP A 11 -38.00 42.91 14.84
N THR A 12 -36.69 42.72 14.84
CA THR A 12 -35.71 43.82 15.00
C THR A 12 -35.55 44.70 13.77
N ARG A 13 -35.88 44.23 12.57
CA ARG A 13 -35.83 45.02 11.32
C ARG A 13 -37.07 45.90 11.16
N ASP A 14 -38.23 45.40 11.53
CA ASP A 14 -39.48 46.19 11.47
C ASP A 14 -39.51 47.26 12.54
N PHE A 15 -39.02 47.00 13.76
CA PHE A 15 -38.91 48.02 14.83
C PHE A 15 -37.93 49.15 14.43
N LYS A 16 -36.83 48.84 13.77
CA LYS A 16 -35.85 49.86 13.30
C LYS A 16 -36.37 50.68 12.14
N ARG A 17 -37.27 50.14 11.35
CA ARG A 17 -37.89 50.83 10.21
C ARG A 17 -38.97 51.82 10.67
N MET A 18 -39.76 51.48 11.66
CA MET A 18 -40.75 52.36 12.29
C MET A 18 -40.09 53.54 13.00
N ASP A 19 -38.99 53.34 13.74
CA ASP A 19 -38.28 54.43 14.43
C ASP A 19 -37.63 55.45 13.45
N ILE A 20 -37.21 54.99 12.28
CA ILE A 20 -36.66 55.85 11.22
C ILE A 20 -37.76 56.64 10.52
N GLU A 21 -38.92 56.07 10.25
CA GLU A 21 -40.06 56.76 9.65
C GLU A 21 -40.63 57.85 10.57
N GLU A 22 -40.76 57.55 11.87
CA GLU A 22 -41.21 58.52 12.88
C GLU A 22 -40.22 59.65 13.11
N LYS A 23 -38.93 59.40 13.05
CA LYS A 23 -37.85 60.41 13.11
C LYS A 23 -37.78 61.30 11.85
N ILE A 24 -38.09 60.75 10.67
CA ILE A 24 -38.19 61.52 9.42
C ILE A 24 -39.43 62.39 9.43
N LEU A 25 -40.56 61.89 9.90
CA LEU A 25 -41.80 62.66 9.99
C LEU A 25 -41.70 63.80 11.00
N SER A 26 -41.08 63.59 12.15
CA SER A 26 -40.89 64.65 13.18
C SER A 26 -39.94 65.75 12.71
N ARG A 27 -38.91 65.45 11.95
CA ARG A 27 -37.97 66.44 11.39
C ARG A 27 -38.54 67.19 10.15
N SER A 28 -39.47 66.61 9.41
CA SER A 28 -40.05 67.21 8.23
C SER A 28 -41.18 68.20 8.51
N SER A 29 -41.72 68.22 9.73
CA SER A 29 -42.81 69.15 10.12
C SER A 29 -42.40 70.63 10.18
N GLY A 30 -41.11 70.95 10.15
CA GLY A 30 -40.56 72.31 10.22
C GLY A 30 -40.06 72.87 8.88
N PHE A 31 -40.07 72.14 7.79
CA PHE A 31 -39.55 72.59 6.50
C PHE A 31 -40.62 73.30 5.66
N LYS A 32 -40.53 74.60 5.53
CA LYS A 32 -41.27 75.39 4.55
C LYS A 32 -40.49 75.33 3.21
N VAL A 33 -41.07 74.67 2.26
CA VAL A 33 -40.50 74.64 0.91
C VAL A 33 -40.81 75.96 0.19
N PRO A 34 -39.83 76.73 -0.27
CA PRO A 34 -40.07 77.90 -1.13
C PRO A 34 -40.41 77.42 -2.54
N GLY A 35 -41.66 77.73 -2.98
CA GLY A 35 -42.03 77.63 -4.41
C GLY A 35 -43.01 76.47 -4.71
N GLY A 36 -44.27 76.79 -4.72
CA GLY A 36 -45.30 76.44 -5.72
C GLY A 36 -45.81 74.99 -5.83
N LYS A 37 -45.23 74.03 -5.16
CA LYS A 37 -45.74 72.62 -5.20
C LYS A 37 -46.37 72.23 -3.83
N SER A 38 -47.54 71.59 -3.92
CA SER A 38 -48.16 71.06 -2.73
C SER A 38 -47.35 69.94 -2.09
N ARG A 39 -47.48 69.72 -0.78
CA ARG A 39 -46.79 68.64 -0.02
C ARG A 39 -47.04 67.28 -0.68
N GLU A 40 -48.23 67.07 -1.19
CA GLU A 40 -48.64 65.82 -1.84
C GLU A 40 -47.89 65.60 -3.19
N GLU A 41 -47.73 66.68 -3.99
CA GLU A 41 -46.97 66.61 -5.25
C GLU A 41 -45.50 66.36 -5.06
N ALA A 42 -44.89 66.97 -4.01
CA ALA A 42 -43.49 66.71 -3.67
C ALA A 42 -43.25 65.27 -3.18
N LEU A 43 -44.23 64.73 -2.45
CA LEU A 43 -44.21 63.33 -1.95
C LEU A 43 -44.42 62.32 -3.12
N ALA A 44 -45.23 62.67 -4.11
CA ALA A 44 -45.44 61.87 -5.31
C ALA A 44 -44.18 61.82 -6.17
N ASP A 45 -43.53 63.00 -6.38
CA ASP A 45 -42.24 63.07 -7.13
C ASP A 45 -41.14 62.31 -6.39
N LEU A 46 -41.05 62.35 -5.07
CA LEU A 46 -40.06 61.57 -4.31
C LEU A 46 -40.31 60.05 -4.40
N LYS A 47 -41.56 59.64 -4.29
CA LYS A 47 -41.93 58.23 -4.50
C LYS A 47 -41.61 57.75 -5.90
N LYS A 48 -41.83 58.58 -6.91
CA LYS A 48 -41.48 58.29 -8.32
C LYS A 48 -39.96 58.15 -8.49
N MET A 49 -39.18 59.06 -7.93
CA MET A 49 -37.70 58.99 -7.96
C MET A 49 -37.16 57.79 -7.20
N ILE A 50 -37.77 57.34 -6.11
CA ILE A 50 -37.39 56.14 -5.38
C ILE A 50 -37.72 54.91 -6.21
N SER A 51 -38.91 54.82 -6.82
CA SER A 51 -39.29 53.70 -7.67
C SER A 51 -38.43 53.58 -8.94
N GLU A 52 -38.03 54.73 -9.53
CA GLU A 52 -37.11 54.76 -10.68
C GLU A 52 -35.68 54.33 -10.28
N ARG A 53 -35.25 54.54 -9.04
CA ARG A 53 -33.96 54.04 -8.53
C ARG A 53 -33.99 52.58 -8.17
N GLU A 54 -35.09 52.03 -7.68
CA GLU A 54 -35.24 50.63 -7.38
C GLU A 54 -35.23 49.75 -8.62
N THR A 55 -35.65 50.24 -9.78
CA THR A 55 -35.55 49.50 -11.05
C THR A 55 -34.15 49.46 -11.64
N GLY A 56 -33.19 50.21 -11.09
CA GLY A 56 -31.80 50.25 -11.54
C GLY A 56 -30.85 49.26 -10.83
N ILE A 57 -31.32 48.41 -9.91
CA ILE A 57 -30.53 47.34 -9.34
C ILE A 57 -30.51 46.19 -10.36
N VAL A 58 -29.63 46.33 -11.35
CA VAL A 58 -29.27 45.21 -12.24
C VAL A 58 -28.71 44.13 -11.34
N SER A 59 -29.48 43.05 -11.20
CA SER A 59 -29.02 41.88 -10.43
C SER A 59 -27.76 41.32 -11.12
N MET A 60 -26.60 41.61 -10.56
CA MET A 60 -25.31 41.05 -11.00
C MET A 60 -25.17 39.58 -10.62
N GLU A 61 -26.22 38.98 -10.06
CA GLU A 61 -26.18 37.57 -9.62
C GLU A 61 -26.02 36.57 -10.77
N GLY A 62 -26.58 36.85 -11.94
CA GLY A 62 -26.53 35.91 -13.06
C GLY A 62 -25.18 35.74 -13.74
N LYS A 63 -24.27 36.72 -13.61
CA LYS A 63 -22.94 36.65 -14.25
C LYS A 63 -21.90 36.03 -13.33
N ARG A 64 -21.95 36.29 -12.04
CA ARG A 64 -21.03 35.69 -11.04
C ARG A 64 -21.28 34.18 -10.87
N THR A 65 -22.52 33.77 -10.81
CA THR A 65 -22.87 32.35 -10.72
C THR A 65 -22.39 31.55 -11.92
N ARG A 66 -22.55 32.05 -13.15
CA ARG A 66 -22.05 31.40 -14.37
C ARG A 66 -20.54 31.27 -14.42
N ILE A 67 -19.79 32.24 -13.89
CA ILE A 67 -18.33 32.18 -13.80
C ILE A 67 -17.90 31.15 -12.76
N ILE A 68 -18.55 31.15 -11.61
CA ILE A 68 -18.27 30.14 -10.55
C ILE A 68 -18.55 28.73 -11.07
N TRP A 69 -19.67 28.51 -11.76
CA TRP A 69 -20.01 27.23 -12.40
C TRP A 69 -18.98 26.81 -13.46
N ARG A 70 -18.45 27.73 -14.24
CA ARG A 70 -17.40 27.43 -15.23
C ARG A 70 -16.06 27.08 -14.56
N ILE A 71 -15.69 27.80 -13.51
CA ILE A 71 -14.46 27.51 -12.75
C ILE A 71 -14.58 26.17 -12.02
N SER A 72 -15.72 25.89 -11.41
CA SER A 72 -15.95 24.60 -10.73
C SER A 72 -15.99 23.43 -11.72
N ALA A 73 -16.52 23.60 -12.93
CA ALA A 73 -16.51 22.58 -13.97
C ALA A 73 -15.09 22.27 -14.44
N VAL A 74 -14.24 23.31 -14.62
CA VAL A 74 -12.82 23.14 -14.97
C VAL A 74 -12.05 22.45 -13.85
N ALA A 75 -12.26 22.89 -12.59
CA ALA A 75 -11.64 22.28 -11.43
C ALA A 75 -12.05 20.80 -11.27
N ALA A 76 -13.34 20.50 -11.45
CA ALA A 76 -13.83 19.13 -11.44
C ALA A 76 -13.22 18.27 -12.58
N GLY A 77 -13.07 18.85 -13.78
CA GLY A 77 -12.39 18.22 -14.91
C GLY A 77 -10.92 17.89 -14.61
N ILE A 78 -10.20 18.83 -14.01
CA ILE A 78 -8.79 18.62 -13.60
C ILE A 78 -8.69 17.52 -12.52
N LEU A 79 -9.56 17.56 -11.51
CA LEU A 79 -9.60 16.54 -10.47
C LEU A 79 -9.97 15.16 -11.03
N PHE A 80 -10.88 15.10 -11.98
CA PHE A 80 -11.25 13.86 -12.67
C PHE A 80 -10.09 13.30 -13.50
N LEU A 81 -9.40 14.14 -14.28
CA LEU A 81 -8.22 13.74 -15.05
C LEU A 81 -7.07 13.33 -14.14
N PHE A 82 -6.86 14.04 -13.03
CA PHE A 82 -5.87 13.66 -12.00
C PHE A 82 -6.23 12.32 -11.35
N GLY A 83 -7.52 12.10 -11.05
CA GLY A 83 -8.01 10.82 -10.54
C GLY A 83 -7.80 9.67 -11.52
N LEU A 84 -8.11 9.88 -12.81
CA LEU A 84 -7.85 8.91 -13.87
C LEU A 84 -6.35 8.64 -14.05
N TRP A 85 -5.52 9.69 -14.01
CA TRP A 85 -4.07 9.54 -14.08
C TRP A 85 -3.53 8.76 -12.88
N HIS A 86 -3.97 9.08 -11.67
CA HIS A 86 -3.60 8.34 -10.46
C HIS A 86 -4.05 6.88 -10.52
N LEU A 87 -5.28 6.63 -10.97
CA LEU A 87 -5.81 5.28 -11.15
C LEU A 87 -5.01 4.50 -12.21
N SER A 88 -4.53 5.15 -13.27
CA SER A 88 -3.71 4.53 -14.31
C SER A 88 -2.33 4.10 -13.81
N GLN A 89 -1.80 4.70 -12.76
CA GLN A 89 -0.55 4.31 -12.10
C GLN A 89 -0.74 3.06 -11.24
N VAL A 90 -1.86 2.97 -10.52
CA VAL A 90 -2.19 1.82 -9.64
C VAL A 90 -2.45 0.55 -10.46
N VAL A 91 -3.04 0.66 -11.65
CA VAL A 91 -3.37 -0.48 -12.54
C VAL A 91 -2.14 -1.07 -13.26
N SER A 92 -0.97 -0.46 -13.11
CA SER A 92 0.26 -0.89 -13.82
C SER A 92 1.07 -1.94 -13.07
N GLU A 93 0.61 -2.44 -11.92
CA GLU A 93 1.29 -3.48 -11.16
C GLU A 93 1.21 -4.83 -11.88
N THR A 94 2.36 -5.42 -12.08
CA THR A 94 2.50 -6.79 -12.60
C THR A 94 2.83 -7.71 -11.44
N LYS A 95 2.05 -8.79 -11.31
CA LYS A 95 2.25 -9.82 -10.31
C LYS A 95 2.73 -11.11 -10.97
N VAL A 96 3.84 -11.64 -10.49
CA VAL A 96 4.36 -12.96 -10.86
C VAL A 96 4.34 -13.85 -9.63
N THR A 97 3.80 -15.05 -9.77
CA THR A 97 3.57 -15.97 -8.63
C THR A 97 4.04 -17.37 -8.99
N ALA A 98 4.76 -17.99 -8.10
CA ALA A 98 5.00 -19.44 -8.07
C ALA A 98 4.00 -20.09 -7.10
N GLY A 99 3.27 -21.08 -7.58
CA GLY A 99 2.34 -21.87 -6.76
C GLY A 99 3.07 -22.88 -5.87
N LYS A 100 2.31 -23.58 -5.01
CA LYS A 100 2.84 -24.73 -4.27
C LYS A 100 3.30 -25.82 -5.24
N GLY A 101 4.45 -26.45 -4.97
CA GLY A 101 5.04 -27.48 -5.81
C GLY A 101 5.60 -26.99 -7.13
N SER A 102 5.79 -25.70 -7.31
CA SER A 102 6.31 -25.12 -8.55
C SER A 102 7.25 -23.96 -8.31
N HIS A 103 8.23 -23.80 -9.23
CA HIS A 103 9.09 -22.64 -9.32
C HIS A 103 8.68 -21.79 -10.53
N THR A 104 8.99 -20.51 -10.54
CA THR A 104 8.67 -19.63 -11.66
C THR A 104 9.86 -18.74 -12.00
N ASP A 105 10.35 -18.85 -13.22
CA ASP A 105 11.37 -17.97 -13.79
C ASP A 105 10.73 -16.73 -14.40
N TYR A 106 11.33 -15.56 -14.17
CA TYR A 106 10.89 -14.32 -14.78
C TYR A 106 12.07 -13.40 -15.10
N VAL A 107 12.04 -12.80 -16.29
CA VAL A 107 13.02 -11.77 -16.69
C VAL A 107 12.35 -10.42 -16.64
N LEU A 108 12.91 -9.53 -15.80
CA LEU A 108 12.46 -8.17 -15.64
C LEU A 108 12.86 -7.29 -16.82
N SER A 109 12.22 -6.11 -16.98
CA SER A 109 12.44 -5.23 -18.13
C SER A 109 13.85 -4.63 -18.22
N ASP A 110 14.63 -4.67 -17.14
CA ASP A 110 16.04 -4.26 -17.08
C ASP A 110 17.04 -5.38 -17.40
N GLY A 111 16.53 -6.58 -17.72
CA GLY A 111 17.33 -7.79 -17.97
C GLY A 111 17.69 -8.58 -16.72
N SER A 112 17.29 -8.14 -15.53
CA SER A 112 17.47 -8.90 -14.29
C SER A 112 16.61 -10.16 -14.32
N GLN A 113 17.15 -11.27 -13.79
CA GLN A 113 16.48 -12.57 -13.71
C GLN A 113 16.03 -12.81 -12.28
N VAL A 114 14.82 -13.30 -12.11
CA VAL A 114 14.23 -13.67 -10.83
C VAL A 114 13.71 -15.10 -10.93
N LEU A 115 14.15 -15.96 -10.03
CA LEU A 115 13.59 -17.31 -9.87
C LEU A 115 12.83 -17.33 -8.54
N LEU A 116 11.54 -17.59 -8.58
CA LEU A 116 10.67 -17.70 -7.41
C LEU A 116 10.60 -19.15 -6.93
N ASN A 117 10.83 -19.36 -5.65
CA ASN A 117 10.57 -20.65 -4.99
C ASN A 117 9.06 -20.89 -4.82
N ALA A 118 8.68 -22.11 -4.51
CA ALA A 118 7.28 -22.50 -4.27
C ALA A 118 6.60 -21.55 -3.26
N GLU A 119 5.34 -21.20 -3.53
CA GLU A 119 4.53 -20.31 -2.71
C GLU A 119 5.20 -18.93 -2.48
N SER A 120 5.74 -18.36 -3.55
CA SER A 120 6.37 -17.03 -3.55
C SER A 120 5.79 -16.14 -4.63
N ARG A 121 5.89 -14.83 -4.42
CA ARG A 121 5.42 -13.85 -5.40
C ARG A 121 6.27 -12.59 -5.41
N ILE A 122 6.36 -11.98 -6.60
CA ILE A 122 6.83 -10.60 -6.75
C ILE A 122 5.75 -9.73 -7.35
N VAL A 123 5.76 -8.45 -6.94
CA VAL A 123 4.93 -7.39 -7.51
C VAL A 123 5.83 -6.24 -7.89
N PHE A 124 5.65 -5.69 -9.08
CA PHE A 124 6.44 -4.57 -9.58
C PHE A 124 5.67 -3.78 -10.65
N ASN A 125 6.09 -2.53 -10.91
CA ASN A 125 5.50 -1.72 -11.98
C ASN A 125 6.27 -1.94 -13.28
N LYS A 126 5.69 -2.71 -14.21
CA LYS A 126 6.34 -3.06 -15.48
C LYS A 126 6.61 -1.84 -16.37
N LYS A 127 5.73 -0.82 -16.37
CA LYS A 127 5.85 0.35 -17.24
C LYS A 127 7.04 1.24 -16.85
N ASN A 128 7.26 1.40 -15.55
CA ASN A 128 8.28 2.31 -15.01
C ASN A 128 9.50 1.57 -14.48
N PHE A 129 9.58 0.24 -14.68
CA PHE A 129 10.61 -0.59 -14.05
C PHE A 129 12.04 -0.16 -14.36
N VAL A 130 12.32 0.28 -15.58
CA VAL A 130 13.68 0.69 -15.98
C VAL A 130 14.13 1.96 -15.24
N SER A 131 13.21 2.85 -14.88
CA SER A 131 13.49 4.08 -14.13
C SER A 131 13.41 3.89 -12.62
N ASP A 132 12.54 2.96 -12.16
CA ASP A 132 12.33 2.64 -10.74
C ASP A 132 12.42 1.13 -10.57
N ARG A 133 13.67 0.64 -10.42
CA ARG A 133 14.01 -0.78 -10.33
C ARG A 133 13.62 -1.35 -8.97
N GLN A 134 12.32 -1.40 -8.70
CA GLN A 134 11.76 -1.84 -7.42
C GLN A 134 10.85 -3.05 -7.59
N VAL A 135 11.03 -4.05 -6.74
CA VAL A 135 10.15 -5.22 -6.62
C VAL A 135 9.72 -5.40 -5.16
N ILE A 136 8.50 -5.83 -4.94
CA ILE A 136 8.00 -6.29 -3.65
C ILE A 136 8.02 -7.82 -3.70
N LEU A 137 8.71 -8.45 -2.75
CA LEU A 137 8.82 -9.91 -2.64
C LEU A 137 8.09 -10.41 -1.39
N GLU A 138 7.30 -11.45 -1.56
CA GLU A 138 6.81 -12.28 -0.46
C GLU A 138 7.23 -13.73 -0.75
N GLY A 139 7.86 -14.37 0.23
CA GLY A 139 8.37 -15.73 0.07
C GLY A 139 9.87 -15.80 -0.12
N GLU A 140 10.34 -16.63 -1.03
CA GLU A 140 11.75 -16.82 -1.33
C GLU A 140 12.01 -16.68 -2.82
N ALA A 141 13.09 -15.96 -3.15
CA ALA A 141 13.51 -15.79 -4.52
C ALA A 141 15.05 -15.64 -4.64
N PHE A 142 15.56 -16.22 -5.72
CA PHE A 142 16.91 -15.92 -6.20
C PHE A 142 16.85 -14.81 -7.23
N PHE A 143 17.69 -13.79 -7.05
CA PHE A 143 17.85 -12.68 -7.97
C PHE A 143 19.24 -12.70 -8.60
N ASN A 144 19.29 -12.60 -9.92
CA ASN A 144 20.50 -12.27 -10.66
C ASN A 144 20.32 -10.89 -11.30
N VAL A 145 20.69 -9.86 -10.55
CA VAL A 145 20.40 -8.46 -10.89
C VAL A 145 21.41 -7.94 -11.89
N ALA A 146 20.92 -7.42 -13.01
CA ALA A 146 21.74 -6.77 -14.03
C ALA A 146 22.42 -5.50 -13.46
N LYS A 147 23.68 -5.25 -13.83
CA LYS A 147 24.40 -4.05 -13.42
C LYS A 147 23.70 -2.78 -13.88
N GLY A 148 23.62 -1.77 -13.01
CA GLY A 148 22.94 -0.52 -13.35
C GLY A 148 22.70 0.38 -12.15
N SER A 149 21.66 1.20 -12.23
CA SER A 149 21.15 1.99 -11.11
C SER A 149 20.70 1.10 -9.95
N SER A 150 20.43 1.71 -8.80
CA SER A 150 19.95 1.01 -7.61
C SER A 150 18.72 0.13 -7.93
N PHE A 151 18.80 -1.13 -7.53
CA PHE A 151 17.71 -2.10 -7.57
C PHE A 151 17.26 -2.38 -6.15
N ARG A 152 15.96 -2.26 -5.90
CA ARG A 152 15.37 -2.35 -4.56
C ARG A 152 14.44 -3.55 -4.47
N ILE A 153 14.62 -4.37 -3.43
CA ILE A 153 13.72 -5.46 -3.09
C ILE A 153 13.09 -5.13 -1.75
N ILE A 154 11.79 -4.98 -1.71
CA ILE A 154 11.02 -4.71 -0.49
C ILE A 154 10.36 -6.02 -0.06
N THR A 155 10.49 -6.35 1.20
CA THR A 155 9.84 -7.51 1.82
C THR A 155 9.07 -7.08 3.07
N PRO A 156 8.16 -7.90 3.61
CA PRO A 156 7.51 -7.61 4.88
C PRO A 156 8.48 -7.39 6.04
N ASN A 157 9.66 -8.04 6.01
CA ASN A 157 10.62 -8.06 7.11
C ASN A 157 11.84 -7.15 6.89
N GLY A 158 12.01 -6.57 5.71
CA GLY A 158 13.15 -5.70 5.42
C GLY A 158 13.25 -5.26 3.97
N GLU A 159 14.21 -4.39 3.72
CA GLU A 159 14.52 -3.83 2.40
C GLU A 159 15.96 -4.19 2.00
N ILE A 160 16.14 -4.51 0.74
CA ILE A 160 17.43 -4.88 0.17
C ILE A 160 17.73 -3.95 -1.01
N MET A 161 18.97 -3.45 -1.08
CA MET A 161 19.42 -2.58 -2.17
C MET A 161 20.73 -3.11 -2.77
N VAL A 162 20.76 -3.21 -4.11
CA VAL A 162 21.91 -3.70 -4.87
C VAL A 162 22.13 -2.88 -6.15
N LEU A 163 23.31 -3.01 -6.77
CA LEU A 163 23.67 -2.33 -8.04
C LEU A 163 23.94 -3.31 -9.19
N GLY A 164 23.99 -4.61 -8.89
CA GLY A 164 24.32 -5.64 -9.87
C GLY A 164 24.95 -6.84 -9.15
N THR A 165 24.11 -7.71 -8.63
CA THR A 165 24.45 -8.69 -7.60
C THR A 165 23.61 -9.95 -7.81
N SER A 166 24.19 -11.11 -7.51
CA SER A 166 23.43 -12.37 -7.39
C SER A 166 23.19 -12.65 -5.91
N LEU A 167 21.94 -12.80 -5.50
CA LEU A 167 21.56 -12.98 -4.11
C LEU A 167 20.32 -13.87 -3.98
N ASN A 168 20.21 -14.55 -2.84
CA ASN A 168 18.98 -15.21 -2.41
C ASN A 168 18.33 -14.42 -1.30
N VAL A 169 17.03 -14.20 -1.39
CA VAL A 169 16.22 -13.51 -0.38
C VAL A 169 15.14 -14.44 0.11
N PHE A 170 15.13 -14.72 1.40
CA PHE A 170 14.10 -15.47 2.09
C PHE A 170 13.36 -14.54 3.06
N SER A 171 12.05 -14.37 2.89
CA SER A 171 11.20 -13.55 3.75
C SER A 171 9.83 -14.21 3.91
N ARG A 172 9.67 -14.96 5.00
CA ARG A 172 8.44 -15.71 5.32
C ARG A 172 8.13 -15.57 6.80
N ASN A 173 6.88 -15.32 7.15
CA ASN A 173 6.49 -15.06 8.53
C ASN A 173 7.43 -13.98 9.13
N ASP A 174 8.03 -14.25 10.31
CA ASP A 174 9.00 -13.35 10.96
C ASP A 174 10.46 -13.67 10.59
N LEU A 175 10.68 -14.59 9.64
CA LEU A 175 12.02 -15.00 9.22
C LEU A 175 12.48 -14.17 8.03
N PHE A 176 13.68 -13.63 8.14
CA PHE A 176 14.30 -12.85 7.08
C PHE A 176 15.78 -13.19 6.98
N LYS A 177 16.19 -13.69 5.82
CA LYS A 177 17.59 -13.98 5.51
C LYS A 177 17.92 -13.53 4.09
N VAL A 178 19.05 -12.84 3.94
CA VAL A 178 19.61 -12.41 2.66
C VAL A 178 20.99 -12.97 2.53
N SER A 179 21.27 -13.69 1.45
CA SER A 179 22.59 -14.30 1.18
C SER A 179 23.19 -13.75 -0.10
N CYS A 180 24.42 -13.25 -0.02
CA CYS A 180 25.13 -12.64 -1.15
C CYS A 180 26.02 -13.67 -1.88
N LEU A 181 25.64 -14.05 -3.10
CA LEU A 181 26.41 -15.00 -3.92
C LEU A 181 27.45 -14.28 -4.77
N SER A 182 27.21 -13.03 -5.16
CA SER A 182 28.23 -12.20 -5.86
C SER A 182 27.93 -10.72 -5.64
N GLY A 183 28.96 -9.88 -5.61
CA GLY A 183 28.81 -8.42 -5.49
C GLY A 183 28.65 -7.94 -4.04
N LYS A 184 27.80 -6.93 -3.83
CA LYS A 184 27.52 -6.32 -2.53
C LYS A 184 26.03 -6.04 -2.38
N VAL A 185 25.52 -6.20 -1.17
CA VAL A 185 24.11 -6.03 -0.82
C VAL A 185 24.02 -5.16 0.43
N LEU A 186 23.24 -4.10 0.38
CA LEU A 186 22.80 -3.36 1.55
C LEU A 186 21.47 -3.96 2.02
N VAL A 187 21.41 -4.43 3.26
CA VAL A 187 20.24 -5.01 3.89
C VAL A 187 19.81 -4.10 5.03
N SER A 188 18.51 -3.78 5.07
CA SER A 188 17.90 -2.94 6.13
C SER A 188 16.70 -3.67 6.72
N ALA A 189 16.63 -3.72 8.06
CA ALA A 189 15.49 -4.28 8.80
C ALA A 189 15.25 -3.45 10.07
N GLY A 190 14.03 -2.95 10.26
CA GLY A 190 13.72 -1.99 11.31
C GLY A 190 14.63 -0.76 11.22
N ASN A 191 15.32 -0.44 12.32
CA ASN A 191 16.25 0.69 12.40
C ASN A 191 17.72 0.28 12.15
N GLN A 192 17.98 -0.93 11.69
CA GLN A 192 19.31 -1.45 11.47
C GLN A 192 19.59 -1.64 9.99
N SER A 193 20.83 -1.41 9.58
CA SER A 193 21.30 -1.65 8.23
C SER A 193 22.70 -2.26 8.26
N ALA A 194 22.95 -3.18 7.36
CA ALA A 194 24.26 -3.83 7.21
C ALA A 194 24.58 -4.04 5.73
N THR A 195 25.86 -3.95 5.39
CA THR A 195 26.33 -4.31 4.06
C THR A 195 27.02 -5.67 4.12
N ILE A 196 26.57 -6.59 3.28
CA ILE A 196 27.17 -7.92 3.09
C ILE A 196 27.79 -8.03 1.71
N GLN A 197 28.82 -8.88 1.61
CA GLN A 197 29.58 -9.15 0.38
C GLN A 197 29.45 -10.63 0.01
N GLN A 198 30.02 -10.98 -1.13
CA GLN A 198 30.07 -12.38 -1.57
C GLN A 198 30.57 -13.31 -0.45
N GLY A 199 29.81 -14.36 -0.17
CA GLY A 199 30.12 -15.34 0.88
C GLY A 199 29.51 -15.01 2.24
N GLU A 200 28.79 -13.88 2.34
CA GLU A 200 28.17 -13.45 3.59
C GLU A 200 26.64 -13.49 3.50
N SER A 201 26.02 -13.65 4.65
CA SER A 201 24.56 -13.55 4.84
C SER A 201 24.22 -12.56 5.94
N ALA A 202 23.05 -11.95 5.84
CA ALA A 202 22.40 -11.18 6.88
C ALA A 202 21.09 -11.87 7.26
N GLU A 203 20.84 -11.99 8.56
CA GLU A 203 19.64 -12.67 9.09
C GLU A 203 19.07 -11.90 10.26
N LEU A 204 17.74 -11.81 10.32
CA LEU A 204 17.02 -11.14 11.39
C LEU A 204 16.69 -12.15 12.50
N PHE A 205 17.24 -11.92 13.68
CA PHE A 205 16.94 -12.68 14.91
C PHE A 205 16.13 -11.80 15.87
N GLY A 206 14.82 -11.98 15.90
CA GLY A 206 13.92 -11.06 16.57
C GLY A 206 14.03 -9.68 15.94
N GLU A 207 14.48 -8.66 16.69
CA GLU A 207 14.68 -7.30 16.18
C GLU A 207 16.15 -7.00 15.77
N ASN A 208 17.05 -8.00 15.86
CA ASN A 208 18.48 -7.78 15.62
C ASN A 208 18.91 -8.32 14.26
N LEU A 209 19.39 -7.45 13.40
CA LEU A 209 20.01 -7.82 12.13
C LEU A 209 21.48 -8.24 12.36
N LYS A 210 21.79 -9.51 12.12
CA LYS A 210 23.14 -10.06 12.26
C LYS A 210 23.72 -10.41 10.91
N THR A 211 25.01 -10.16 10.74
CA THR A 211 25.77 -10.57 9.54
C THR A 211 26.80 -11.62 9.93
N PHE A 212 27.02 -12.57 9.04
CA PHE A 212 28.00 -13.63 9.25
C PHE A 212 28.50 -14.16 7.90
N ARG A 213 29.71 -14.74 7.91
CA ARG A 213 30.21 -15.50 6.78
C ARG A 213 29.45 -16.83 6.71
N ASP A 214 28.75 -17.04 5.60
CA ASP A 214 27.90 -18.20 5.45
C ASP A 214 28.70 -19.38 4.87
N ALA A 215 29.20 -20.24 5.73
CA ALA A 215 29.96 -21.43 5.33
C ALA A 215 29.12 -22.41 4.49
N LYS A 216 27.79 -22.24 4.47
CA LYS A 216 26.82 -23.08 3.78
C LYS A 216 26.13 -22.39 2.62
N LEU A 217 26.71 -21.30 2.13
CA LEU A 217 26.19 -20.52 1.01
C LEU A 217 25.81 -21.38 -0.21
N GLN A 218 26.55 -22.46 -0.43
CA GLN A 218 26.26 -23.41 -1.53
C GLN A 218 24.89 -24.08 -1.43
N TYR A 219 24.35 -24.23 -0.21
CA TYR A 219 23.04 -24.86 0.01
C TYR A 219 21.88 -23.85 -0.02
N VAL A 220 22.19 -22.54 0.07
CA VAL A 220 21.14 -21.49 0.09
C VAL A 220 20.31 -21.48 -1.18
N THR A 221 20.92 -21.85 -2.31
CA THR A 221 20.24 -21.95 -3.60
C THR A 221 19.96 -23.40 -4.02
N GLY A 222 20.16 -24.37 -3.13
CA GLY A 222 19.87 -25.81 -3.39
C GLY A 222 18.45 -26.05 -3.86
N TRP A 223 17.49 -25.27 -3.34
CA TRP A 223 16.09 -25.34 -3.73
C TRP A 223 15.86 -25.14 -5.24
N ILE A 224 16.76 -24.45 -5.96
CA ILE A 224 16.72 -24.30 -7.42
C ILE A 224 16.81 -25.68 -8.11
N ASN A 225 17.58 -26.59 -7.53
CA ASN A 225 17.74 -27.97 -7.99
C ASN A 225 16.81 -28.96 -7.26
N GLY A 226 15.93 -28.42 -6.38
CA GLY A 226 15.04 -29.23 -5.56
C GLY A 226 15.69 -29.84 -4.32
N GLU A 227 16.84 -29.33 -3.90
CA GLU A 227 17.59 -29.80 -2.71
C GLU A 227 17.35 -28.84 -1.52
N PHE A 228 16.89 -29.37 -0.40
CA PHE A 228 16.57 -28.62 0.81
C PHE A 228 17.43 -29.11 1.95
N TYR A 229 18.25 -28.21 2.49
CA TYR A 229 19.15 -28.50 3.60
C TYR A 229 18.73 -27.72 4.86
N PHE A 230 18.70 -28.41 5.96
CA PHE A 230 18.34 -27.88 7.29
C PHE A 230 19.43 -28.16 8.30
N GLU A 231 19.73 -27.23 9.15
CA GLU A 231 20.64 -27.38 10.27
C GLU A 231 20.05 -26.77 11.52
N ASN A 232 19.82 -27.63 12.51
CA ASN A 232 19.20 -27.21 13.77
C ASN A 232 17.97 -26.33 13.53
N ALA A 233 17.17 -26.68 12.52
CA ALA A 233 15.97 -25.94 12.14
C ALA A 233 14.77 -26.46 12.94
N PRO A 234 13.89 -25.58 13.43
CA PRO A 234 12.62 -26.02 14.00
C PRO A 234 11.89 -26.98 13.05
N LEU A 235 11.43 -28.10 13.57
CA LEU A 235 10.79 -29.13 12.75
C LEU A 235 9.52 -28.61 12.05
N SER A 236 8.84 -27.62 12.65
CA SER A 236 7.73 -26.92 12.02
C SER A 236 8.12 -26.27 10.69
N LEU A 237 9.28 -25.63 10.60
CA LEU A 237 9.78 -25.01 9.36
C LEU A 237 10.09 -26.06 8.29
N VAL A 238 10.59 -27.23 8.70
CA VAL A 238 10.85 -28.35 7.78
C VAL A 238 9.54 -28.87 7.20
N PHE A 239 8.51 -29.05 8.03
CA PHE A 239 7.19 -29.46 7.56
C PHE A 239 6.53 -28.40 6.68
N GLU A 240 6.63 -27.13 7.03
CA GLU A 240 6.14 -26.05 6.16
C GLU A 240 6.81 -26.07 4.78
N GLU A 241 8.12 -26.36 4.72
CA GLU A 241 8.80 -26.47 3.42
C GLU A 241 8.32 -27.70 2.63
N ILE A 242 8.11 -28.86 3.29
CA ILE A 242 7.50 -30.01 2.64
C ILE A 242 6.09 -29.68 2.14
N GLU A 243 5.27 -28.95 2.91
CA GLU A 243 3.94 -28.50 2.47
C GLU A 243 4.00 -27.66 1.20
N ARG A 244 4.98 -26.75 1.13
CA ARG A 244 5.19 -25.88 -0.02
C ARG A 244 5.65 -26.65 -1.24
N GLN A 245 6.64 -27.51 -1.09
CA GLN A 245 7.30 -28.21 -2.18
C GLN A 245 6.47 -29.35 -2.77
N PHE A 246 5.69 -30.03 -1.97
CA PHE A 246 4.87 -31.16 -2.44
C PHE A 246 3.37 -30.83 -2.55
N ASN A 247 2.98 -29.58 -2.23
CA ASN A 247 1.59 -29.14 -2.20
C ASN A 247 0.72 -30.09 -1.34
N VAL A 248 1.17 -30.37 -0.14
CA VAL A 248 0.49 -31.18 0.88
C VAL A 248 0.16 -30.32 2.10
N LYS A 249 -0.59 -30.87 3.07
CA LYS A 249 -0.87 -30.21 4.34
C LYS A 249 -0.77 -31.18 5.49
N PHE A 250 0.05 -30.84 6.50
CA PHE A 250 0.13 -31.59 7.74
C PHE A 250 -1.07 -31.29 8.65
N VAL A 251 -1.57 -32.32 9.32
CA VAL A 251 -2.68 -32.25 10.28
C VAL A 251 -2.35 -33.04 11.54
N GLY A 252 -2.82 -32.57 12.68
CA GLY A 252 -2.80 -33.34 13.93
C GLY A 252 -1.53 -33.21 14.77
N ARG A 253 -0.58 -32.32 14.44
CA ARG A 253 0.57 -32.02 15.30
C ARG A 253 0.65 -30.54 15.61
N GLU A 254 0.73 -30.23 16.88
CA GLU A 254 1.17 -28.92 17.36
C GLU A 254 2.70 -28.83 17.28
N SER A 255 3.24 -27.65 17.05
CA SER A 255 4.68 -27.42 16.94
C SER A 255 5.38 -27.76 18.27
N ASP A 256 6.09 -28.85 18.31
CA ASP A 256 6.97 -29.17 19.41
C ASP A 256 8.32 -28.46 19.23
N ASN A 257 9.00 -28.17 20.32
CA ASN A 257 10.34 -27.60 20.35
C ASN A 257 11.41 -28.58 19.84
N GLU A 258 11.14 -29.28 18.76
CA GLU A 258 12.06 -30.24 18.15
C GLU A 258 12.82 -29.59 16.99
N PHE A 259 14.09 -29.95 16.86
CA PHE A 259 14.97 -29.42 15.81
C PHE A 259 15.46 -30.56 14.93
N PHE A 260 15.54 -30.29 13.64
CA PHE A 260 15.99 -31.22 12.63
C PHE A 260 17.27 -30.74 11.96
N THR A 261 18.20 -31.67 11.71
CA THR A 261 19.36 -31.49 10.86
C THR A 261 19.39 -32.59 9.82
N GLY A 262 19.36 -32.22 8.55
CA GLY A 262 19.34 -33.16 7.43
C GLY A 262 18.98 -32.46 6.13
N SER A 263 18.76 -33.26 5.08
CA SER A 263 18.36 -32.73 3.76
C SER A 263 17.38 -33.68 3.07
N PHE A 264 16.51 -33.13 2.23
CA PHE A 264 15.68 -33.90 1.34
C PHE A 264 15.65 -33.31 -0.08
N ILE A 265 15.18 -34.10 -1.05
CA ILE A 265 14.98 -33.67 -2.44
C ILE A 265 13.49 -33.69 -2.73
N ASN A 266 12.98 -32.68 -3.43
CA ASN A 266 11.54 -32.52 -3.71
C ASN A 266 11.00 -33.39 -4.86
N LYS A 267 11.67 -34.50 -5.18
CA LYS A 267 11.25 -35.41 -6.23
C LYS A 267 10.32 -36.54 -5.73
N ASP A 268 10.44 -36.92 -4.47
CA ASP A 268 9.69 -38.03 -3.85
C ASP A 268 9.23 -37.62 -2.44
N LEU A 269 7.92 -37.41 -2.30
CA LEU A 269 7.30 -37.06 -1.02
C LEU A 269 7.53 -38.13 0.05
N LYS A 270 7.42 -39.41 -0.32
CA LYS A 270 7.59 -40.50 0.62
C LYS A 270 9.01 -40.55 1.18
N ALA A 271 10.00 -40.42 0.29
CA ALA A 271 11.39 -40.37 0.69
C ALA A 271 11.67 -39.14 1.60
N ALA A 272 11.15 -37.97 1.25
CA ALA A 272 11.28 -36.77 2.09
C ALA A 272 10.68 -36.96 3.50
N LEU A 273 9.49 -37.56 3.57
CA LEU A 273 8.84 -37.88 4.85
C LEU A 273 9.63 -38.91 5.68
N GLU A 274 10.16 -39.97 5.05
CA GLU A 274 10.99 -40.95 5.72
C GLU A 274 12.27 -40.33 6.27
N ILE A 275 12.95 -39.50 5.52
CA ILE A 275 14.18 -38.80 5.94
C ILE A 275 13.92 -37.89 7.16
N VAL A 276 12.77 -37.24 7.21
CA VAL A 276 12.45 -36.31 8.30
C VAL A 276 11.82 -37.06 9.48
N CYS A 277 10.81 -37.89 9.25
CA CYS A 277 10.01 -38.47 10.33
C CYS A 277 10.72 -39.60 11.06
N ILE A 278 11.44 -40.47 10.36
CA ILE A 278 12.05 -41.69 11.01
C ILE A 278 13.09 -41.32 12.08
N PRO A 279 14.08 -40.45 11.80
CA PRO A 279 15.05 -40.02 12.81
C PRO A 279 14.43 -39.27 13.99
N MET A 280 13.30 -38.58 13.74
CA MET A 280 12.57 -37.85 14.76
C MET A 280 11.60 -38.74 15.58
N GLY A 281 11.59 -40.07 15.35
CA GLY A 281 10.68 -40.98 16.06
C GLY A 281 9.21 -40.77 15.71
N LEU A 282 8.92 -40.25 14.53
CA LEU A 282 7.58 -39.94 14.07
C LEU A 282 7.05 -40.99 13.12
N LYS A 283 5.74 -41.20 13.14
CA LYS A 283 4.98 -41.94 12.13
C LYS A 283 4.19 -40.94 11.29
N TYR A 284 4.08 -41.20 10.00
CA TYR A 284 3.23 -40.43 9.10
C TYR A 284 2.25 -41.34 8.36
N GLU A 285 1.11 -40.77 7.99
CA GLU A 285 0.12 -41.42 7.17
C GLU A 285 -0.35 -40.43 6.09
N ILE A 286 -0.23 -40.82 4.80
CA ILE A 286 -0.67 -40.02 3.68
C ILE A 286 -2.14 -40.37 3.42
N GLY A 287 -3.01 -39.42 3.78
CA GLY A 287 -4.45 -39.54 3.61
C GLY A 287 -4.94 -38.95 2.30
N GLU A 288 -6.25 -38.90 2.16
CA GLU A 288 -6.90 -38.28 1.02
C GLU A 288 -6.68 -36.74 1.00
N ASN A 289 -6.93 -36.12 -0.18
CA ASN A 289 -6.84 -34.66 -0.35
C ASN A 289 -5.49 -34.04 0.03
N ARG A 290 -4.39 -34.79 -0.18
CA ARG A 290 -3.02 -34.32 0.11
C ARG A 290 -2.78 -33.98 1.59
N LYS A 291 -3.54 -34.56 2.50
CA LYS A 291 -3.35 -34.38 3.94
C LYS A 291 -2.41 -35.47 4.48
N ILE A 292 -1.50 -35.05 5.37
CA ILE A 292 -0.55 -35.95 6.03
C ILE A 292 -0.75 -35.82 7.54
N SER A 293 -1.10 -36.91 8.19
CA SER A 293 -1.16 -36.97 9.64
C SER A 293 0.16 -37.44 10.23
N ILE A 294 0.61 -36.75 11.28
CA ILE A 294 1.82 -37.06 12.03
C ILE A 294 1.46 -37.52 13.45
N SER A 295 2.11 -38.56 13.91
CA SER A 295 1.96 -39.05 15.27
C SER A 295 3.30 -39.54 15.83
N ASN A 296 3.45 -39.56 17.15
CA ASN A 296 4.64 -40.12 17.79
C ASN A 296 4.68 -41.64 17.62
N LYS A 297 5.86 -42.18 17.41
CA LYS A 297 6.08 -43.62 17.44
C LYS A 297 5.99 -44.07 18.90
N LYS A 298 4.91 -44.79 19.26
CA LYS A 298 4.80 -45.42 20.59
C LYS A 298 5.91 -46.44 20.80
#